data_dd02fc7a8c1f4dda088259e59cee97e1
#
_entry.id   dd02fc7a8c1f4dda088259e59cee97e1
#
_cell.length_a   1.000
_cell.length_b   1.000
_cell.length_c   1.000
_cell.angle_alpha   90.00
_cell.angle_beta   90.00
_cell.angle_gamma   90.00
#
_symmetry.space_group_name_H-M   'P 1'
#
loop_
_entity.id
_entity.type
_entity.pdbx_description
1 polymer ?
#
loop_
_entity_poly.entity_id
_entity_poly.type
_entity_poly.pdbx_seq_one_letter_code
_entity_poly.pdbx_strand_id
1 'polypeptide(L)'
;MGNVVVKNGIGFSEASGARYFDMAAVGMGTVEEHMNNPIKQTIPNDKLLSMPWSPWGSNNLLPMEMAADIESCGILNAIIDGKARFALNNGVVPVITERSKETGQKVIKEYVTDSEILDFLEANDTFFHVYGWMRDQVGFAQGVCRYGLNKTKTPKIVSFQRDDVTEFRYEKKDTKGLINNIYLAAEWNKIRGVTDPLLLKVPLLNGFAPGYDLKKRIEKGLNGQREFALTFRYPGWQRHYYSMPMWYAAYKWVKIAQGVPEMKAAIFENSIHVKYVVIIHESYWMKAFGMEWKTLTPDQQKAKRDQVYDDIDKFLVGSKNAYKSIFVTGYRDADGKTWSEIEIKPVQDNTTDGKLLPDSAAANSEIAFAMHYNNTVVGGNQVQGPYDKGNGGSNIRESILLQVIFHELERQNVRRNLMVPAVVNGWTDRLPGLDFIVPATVLTTLDTGAGTKPVVNGDTKPNDNADATN
;
A
#
# COMPACT_ATOMS: atom_id res chain seq x y z
N MET A 1 -17.99 42.50 -13.26
CA MET A 1 -19.37 42.14 -12.96
C MET A 1 -19.43 40.65 -12.77
N GLY A 2 -19.41 40.21 -11.53
CA GLY A 2 -19.47 38.78 -11.21
C GLY A 2 -20.90 38.28 -11.36
N ASN A 3 -21.15 37.53 -12.42
CA ASN A 3 -22.45 36.89 -12.63
C ASN A 3 -22.59 35.72 -11.65
N VAL A 4 -23.61 35.74 -10.78
CA VAL A 4 -24.04 34.56 -10.03
C VAL A 4 -24.67 33.59 -11.02
N VAL A 5 -23.98 32.49 -11.33
CA VAL A 5 -24.55 31.43 -12.16
C VAL A 5 -25.17 30.38 -11.26
N VAL A 6 -26.48 30.19 -11.35
CA VAL A 6 -27.21 29.12 -10.65
C VAL A 6 -27.28 27.90 -11.55
N LYS A 7 -26.64 26.80 -11.14
CA LYS A 7 -26.72 25.52 -11.84
C LYS A 7 -27.07 24.43 -10.80
N ASN A 8 -28.18 23.74 -11.01
CA ASN A 8 -28.67 22.67 -10.12
C ASN A 8 -28.87 23.07 -8.65
N GLY A 9 -29.46 24.28 -8.40
CA GLY A 9 -29.70 24.77 -7.05
C GLY A 9 -28.44 25.30 -6.31
N ILE A 10 -27.31 25.39 -6.97
CA ILE A 10 -26.07 25.95 -6.42
C ILE A 10 -25.74 27.23 -7.17
N GLY A 11 -25.69 28.36 -6.48
CA GLY A 11 -25.27 29.64 -7.01
C GLY A 11 -23.74 29.82 -6.78
N PHE A 12 -23.02 30.24 -7.80
CA PHE A 12 -21.61 30.60 -7.72
C PHE A 12 -21.44 32.07 -8.01
N SER A 13 -20.69 32.76 -7.16
CA SER A 13 -20.16 34.09 -7.48
C SER A 13 -18.72 33.98 -7.93
N GLU A 14 -18.43 34.35 -9.18
CA GLU A 14 -17.06 34.30 -9.72
C GLU A 14 -16.12 35.29 -9.02
N ALA A 15 -16.66 36.36 -8.43
CA ALA A 15 -15.83 37.40 -7.80
C ALA A 15 -15.33 36.98 -6.41
N SER A 16 -16.10 36.23 -5.65
CA SER A 16 -15.79 35.84 -4.26
C SER A 16 -15.54 34.34 -4.06
N GLY A 17 -15.79 33.54 -5.09
CA GLY A 17 -15.78 32.06 -4.95
C GLY A 17 -16.87 31.52 -4.03
N ALA A 18 -17.82 32.36 -3.62
CA ALA A 18 -18.90 31.97 -2.74
C ALA A 18 -19.90 31.04 -3.44
N ARG A 19 -20.29 29.96 -2.76
CA ARG A 19 -21.29 29.00 -3.22
C ARG A 19 -22.54 29.15 -2.40
N TYR A 20 -23.69 29.26 -3.05
CA TYR A 20 -24.99 29.29 -2.42
C TYR A 20 -25.66 27.92 -2.56
N PHE A 21 -26.08 27.33 -1.46
CA PHE A 21 -26.78 26.05 -1.46
C PHE A 21 -28.28 26.25 -1.26
N ASP A 22 -29.08 25.73 -2.16
CA ASP A 22 -30.47 25.48 -1.91
C ASP A 22 -30.59 24.09 -1.24
N MET A 23 -30.89 24.08 0.04
CA MET A 23 -30.98 22.87 0.86
C MET A 23 -32.01 21.85 0.38
N ALA A 24 -32.94 22.25 -0.50
CA ALA A 24 -33.94 21.36 -1.08
C ALA A 24 -33.42 20.53 -2.28
N ALA A 25 -32.29 20.91 -2.85
CA ALA A 25 -31.76 20.28 -4.08
C ALA A 25 -30.54 19.39 -3.88
N VAL A 26 -30.03 19.28 -2.65
CA VAL A 26 -28.89 18.38 -2.34
C VAL A 26 -29.40 16.95 -2.16
N GLY A 27 -29.73 16.29 -3.25
CA GLY A 27 -29.70 14.83 -3.27
C GLY A 27 -28.27 14.41 -2.92
N MET A 28 -28.09 13.65 -1.83
CA MET A 28 -26.82 13.03 -1.52
C MET A 28 -26.39 12.18 -2.72
N GLY A 29 -25.57 12.76 -3.60
CA GLY A 29 -24.78 12.01 -4.54
C GLY A 29 -23.85 11.12 -3.71
N THR A 30 -24.00 9.82 -3.85
CA THR A 30 -23.18 8.84 -3.16
C THR A 30 -21.73 9.09 -3.52
N VAL A 31 -20.86 9.06 -2.49
CA VAL A 31 -19.38 9.18 -2.56
C VAL A 31 -18.74 8.12 -3.49
N GLU A 32 -19.54 7.26 -4.11
CA GLU A 32 -19.11 6.18 -5.01
C GLU A 32 -18.62 6.65 -6.38
N GLU A 33 -18.89 7.88 -6.82
CA GLU A 33 -18.56 8.28 -8.20
C GLU A 33 -17.10 8.73 -8.43
N HIS A 34 -16.34 9.05 -7.38
CA HIS A 34 -14.94 9.49 -7.53
C HIS A 34 -13.89 8.42 -7.19
N MET A 35 -14.27 7.32 -6.55
CA MET A 35 -13.34 6.24 -6.17
C MET A 35 -13.22 5.12 -7.20
N ASN A 36 -14.00 5.13 -8.27
CA ASN A 36 -14.04 4.02 -9.20
C ASN A 36 -13.95 4.50 -10.66
N ASN A 37 -12.71 4.57 -11.16
CA ASN A 37 -12.50 4.10 -12.52
C ASN A 37 -12.26 2.58 -12.39
N PRO A 38 -13.30 1.74 -12.39
CA PRO A 38 -13.10 0.31 -12.28
C PRO A 38 -12.31 -0.11 -13.51
N ILE A 39 -11.16 -0.74 -13.27
CA ILE A 39 -10.39 -1.38 -14.34
C ILE A 39 -11.37 -2.36 -14.99
N LYS A 40 -11.90 -1.99 -16.15
CA LYS A 40 -12.91 -2.80 -16.85
C LYS A 40 -12.21 -3.96 -17.52
N GLN A 41 -12.69 -5.14 -17.21
CA GLN A 41 -12.22 -6.35 -17.86
C GLN A 41 -12.80 -6.49 -19.27
N THR A 42 -11.95 -6.96 -20.21
CA THR A 42 -12.33 -7.18 -21.61
C THR A 42 -13.14 -8.47 -21.81
N ILE A 43 -12.87 -9.52 -21.01
CA ILE A 43 -13.60 -10.78 -21.08
C ILE A 43 -14.84 -10.71 -20.19
N PRO A 44 -16.06 -10.96 -20.70
CA PRO A 44 -17.25 -11.06 -19.88
C PRO A 44 -17.12 -12.15 -18.79
N ASN A 45 -17.69 -11.90 -17.60
CA ASN A 45 -17.55 -12.78 -16.44
C ASN A 45 -18.05 -14.21 -16.68
N ASP A 46 -19.09 -14.38 -17.50
CA ASP A 46 -19.63 -15.69 -17.90
C ASP A 46 -18.61 -16.52 -18.70
N LYS A 47 -17.78 -15.88 -19.51
CA LYS A 47 -16.72 -16.53 -20.28
C LYS A 47 -15.46 -16.81 -19.47
N LEU A 48 -15.22 -16.08 -18.39
CA LEU A 48 -14.04 -16.31 -17.52
C LEU A 48 -13.99 -17.72 -16.96
N LEU A 49 -15.14 -18.28 -16.61
CA LEU A 49 -15.23 -19.65 -16.08
C LEU A 49 -14.87 -20.72 -17.10
N SER A 50 -14.93 -20.42 -18.39
CA SER A 50 -14.53 -21.34 -19.47
C SER A 50 -13.03 -21.27 -19.82
N MET A 51 -12.30 -20.25 -19.36
CA MET A 51 -10.88 -20.09 -19.63
C MET A 51 -10.04 -21.17 -18.95
N PRO A 52 -8.87 -21.54 -19.51
CA PRO A 52 -8.01 -22.58 -18.93
C PRO A 52 -7.33 -22.15 -17.64
N TRP A 53 -7.25 -20.87 -17.35
CA TRP A 53 -6.73 -20.35 -16.09
C TRP A 53 -7.82 -20.20 -15.02
N SER A 54 -7.41 -20.25 -13.77
CA SER A 54 -8.28 -19.91 -12.65
C SER A 54 -8.33 -18.38 -12.52
N PRO A 55 -9.50 -17.74 -12.53
CA PRO A 55 -9.58 -16.31 -12.33
C PRO A 55 -9.15 -15.95 -10.89
N TRP A 56 -8.46 -14.81 -10.74
CA TRP A 56 -8.10 -14.29 -9.43
C TRP A 56 -9.07 -13.17 -9.04
N GLY A 57 -10.01 -13.52 -8.15
CA GLY A 57 -11.19 -12.70 -7.86
C GLY A 57 -12.34 -13.00 -8.83
N SER A 58 -13.47 -12.32 -8.62
CA SER A 58 -14.68 -12.52 -9.43
C SER A 58 -14.52 -12.06 -10.89
N ASN A 59 -13.74 -11.01 -11.08
CA ASN A 59 -13.46 -10.38 -12.37
C ASN A 59 -12.06 -10.64 -12.92
N ASN A 60 -11.25 -11.50 -12.28
CA ASN A 60 -9.85 -11.78 -12.61
C ASN A 60 -8.90 -10.57 -12.41
N LEU A 61 -9.33 -9.48 -11.80
CA LEU A 61 -8.54 -8.25 -11.62
C LEU A 61 -8.17 -7.96 -10.16
N LEU A 62 -8.55 -8.84 -9.23
CA LEU A 62 -8.29 -8.65 -7.79
C LEU A 62 -6.82 -8.29 -7.46
N PRO A 63 -5.77 -8.90 -8.05
CA PRO A 63 -4.40 -8.50 -7.73
C PRO A 63 -4.06 -7.08 -8.20
N MET A 64 -4.66 -6.60 -9.29
CA MET A 64 -4.48 -5.21 -9.74
C MET A 64 -5.20 -4.23 -8.79
N GLU A 65 -6.39 -4.61 -8.31
CA GLU A 65 -7.14 -3.84 -7.29
C GLU A 65 -6.36 -3.79 -5.98
N MET A 66 -5.78 -4.92 -5.56
CA MET A 66 -4.91 -5.00 -4.37
C MET A 66 -3.65 -4.14 -4.52
N ALA A 67 -3.01 -4.14 -5.69
CA ALA A 67 -1.85 -3.30 -5.98
C ALA A 67 -2.20 -1.81 -5.87
N ALA A 68 -3.33 -1.38 -6.45
CA ALA A 68 -3.83 -0.02 -6.33
C ALA A 68 -4.14 0.37 -4.88
N ASP A 69 -4.71 -0.55 -4.09
CA ASP A 69 -4.95 -0.32 -2.67
C ASP A 69 -3.65 -0.17 -1.86
N ILE A 70 -2.62 -0.97 -2.17
CA ILE A 70 -1.30 -0.85 -1.54
C ILE A 70 -0.67 0.49 -1.88
N GLU A 71 -0.67 0.89 -3.15
CA GLU A 71 -0.04 2.13 -3.62
C GLU A 71 -0.74 3.39 -3.09
N SER A 72 -2.06 3.36 -2.94
CA SER A 72 -2.84 4.50 -2.45
C SER A 72 -2.92 4.59 -0.92
N CYS A 73 -2.53 3.54 -0.18
CA CYS A 73 -2.51 3.54 1.28
C CYS A 73 -1.09 3.68 1.82
N GLY A 74 -0.70 4.90 2.23
CA GLY A 74 0.68 5.22 2.64
C GLY A 74 1.21 4.33 3.76
N ILE A 75 0.43 4.07 4.81
CA ILE A 75 0.85 3.20 5.92
C ILE A 75 1.04 1.75 5.48
N LEU A 76 0.13 1.22 4.66
CA LEU A 76 0.21 -0.15 4.18
C LEU A 76 1.44 -0.35 3.29
N ASN A 77 1.67 0.57 2.35
CA ASN A 77 2.84 0.54 1.47
C ASN A 77 4.16 0.62 2.27
N ALA A 78 4.23 1.53 3.25
CA ALA A 78 5.41 1.67 4.12
C ALA A 78 5.69 0.40 4.94
N ILE A 79 4.65 -0.26 5.47
CA ILE A 79 4.81 -1.53 6.20
C ILE A 79 5.28 -2.64 5.28
N ILE A 80 4.71 -2.78 4.08
CA ILE A 80 5.11 -3.81 3.11
C ILE A 80 6.58 -3.62 2.71
N ASP A 81 6.98 -2.39 2.38
CA ASP A 81 8.37 -2.07 2.04
C ASP A 81 9.31 -2.32 3.22
N GLY A 82 8.95 -1.87 4.42
CA GLY A 82 9.72 -2.08 5.64
C GLY A 82 9.92 -3.58 5.94
N LYS A 83 8.86 -4.38 5.87
CA LYS A 83 8.94 -5.83 6.06
C LYS A 83 9.82 -6.50 5.01
N ALA A 84 9.70 -6.11 3.74
CA ALA A 84 10.54 -6.66 2.67
C ALA A 84 12.03 -6.35 2.90
N ARG A 85 12.37 -5.15 3.35
CA ARG A 85 13.75 -4.76 3.71
C ARG A 85 14.27 -5.53 4.92
N PHE A 86 13.45 -5.72 5.95
CA PHE A 86 13.82 -6.55 7.09
C PHE A 86 14.05 -8.02 6.70
N ALA A 87 13.20 -8.57 5.84
CA ALA A 87 13.35 -9.92 5.35
C ALA A 87 14.61 -10.11 4.51
N LEU A 88 14.92 -9.15 3.64
CA LEU A 88 16.10 -9.15 2.75
C LEU A 88 17.39 -8.88 3.49
N ASN A 89 17.38 -7.95 4.46
CA ASN A 89 18.57 -7.51 5.19
C ASN A 89 19.76 -7.21 4.24
N ASN A 90 20.89 -7.89 4.42
CA ASN A 90 22.10 -7.71 3.61
C ASN A 90 22.11 -8.55 2.31
N GLY A 91 20.99 -9.18 1.95
CA GLY A 91 20.88 -10.01 0.77
C GLY A 91 21.19 -11.47 1.02
N VAL A 92 21.41 -12.21 -0.08
CA VAL A 92 21.63 -13.65 -0.05
C VAL A 92 23.11 -13.98 -0.04
N VAL A 93 23.48 -14.94 0.80
CA VAL A 93 24.86 -15.43 0.91
C VAL A 93 24.86 -16.95 0.69
N PRO A 94 25.68 -17.47 -0.27
CA PRO A 94 25.87 -18.89 -0.42
C PRO A 94 26.81 -19.42 0.66
N VAL A 95 26.42 -20.54 1.30
CA VAL A 95 27.15 -21.15 2.41
C VAL A 95 27.18 -22.67 2.29
N ILE A 96 28.15 -23.30 2.91
CA ILE A 96 28.14 -24.74 3.18
C ILE A 96 27.56 -24.92 4.61
N THR A 97 26.56 -25.75 4.73
CA THR A 97 25.93 -26.08 6.02
C THR A 97 26.21 -27.53 6.41
N GLU A 98 26.35 -27.76 7.72
CA GLU A 98 26.35 -29.11 8.29
C GLU A 98 25.33 -29.21 9.43
N ARG A 99 24.97 -30.44 9.81
CA ARG A 99 24.12 -30.64 10.99
C ARG A 99 24.96 -30.77 12.22
N SER A 100 24.71 -29.92 13.21
CA SER A 100 25.28 -30.05 14.54
C SER A 100 24.93 -31.41 15.13
N LYS A 101 25.91 -32.12 15.64
CA LYS A 101 25.69 -33.41 16.32
C LYS A 101 24.96 -33.25 17.65
N GLU A 102 25.07 -32.09 18.27
CA GLU A 102 24.50 -31.81 19.59
C GLU A 102 23.05 -31.36 19.48
N THR A 103 22.73 -30.43 18.59
CA THR A 103 21.42 -29.81 18.48
C THR A 103 20.57 -30.36 17.32
N GLY A 104 21.18 -31.08 16.37
CA GLY A 104 20.54 -31.52 15.13
C GLY A 104 20.21 -30.37 14.16
N GLN A 105 20.51 -29.13 14.54
CA GLN A 105 20.23 -27.95 13.72
C GLN A 105 21.28 -27.78 12.61
N LYS A 106 20.92 -27.10 11.53
CA LYS A 106 21.86 -26.68 10.50
C LYS A 106 22.71 -25.54 11.04
N VAL A 107 24.01 -25.69 10.94
CA VAL A 107 25.01 -24.68 11.26
C VAL A 107 25.85 -24.37 10.03
N ILE A 108 26.30 -23.12 9.90
CA ILE A 108 27.20 -22.72 8.82
C ILE A 108 28.57 -23.26 9.13
N LYS A 109 29.15 -23.99 8.17
CA LYS A 109 30.51 -24.46 8.21
C LYS A 109 31.45 -23.44 7.61
N GLU A 110 31.14 -22.95 6.41
CA GLU A 110 31.96 -22.00 5.68
C GLU A 110 31.16 -21.20 4.67
N TYR A 111 31.65 -20.03 4.27
CA TYR A 111 31.12 -19.23 3.19
C TYR A 111 31.68 -19.71 1.85
N VAL A 112 30.80 -19.76 0.83
CA VAL A 112 31.17 -20.20 -0.50
C VAL A 112 31.83 -19.04 -1.25
N THR A 113 33.05 -19.34 -1.79
CA THR A 113 33.84 -18.42 -2.61
C THR A 113 33.95 -18.87 -4.07
N ASP A 114 33.13 -19.85 -4.47
CA ASP A 114 33.08 -20.37 -5.84
C ASP A 114 32.61 -19.28 -6.82
N SER A 115 33.50 -18.95 -7.80
CA SER A 115 33.22 -17.85 -8.73
C SER A 115 32.03 -18.13 -9.63
N GLU A 116 31.77 -19.39 -10.06
CA GLU A 116 30.61 -19.72 -10.89
C GLU A 116 29.28 -19.36 -10.18
N ILE A 117 29.21 -19.60 -8.87
CA ILE A 117 28.01 -19.32 -8.07
C ILE A 117 27.88 -17.81 -7.83
N LEU A 118 28.99 -17.16 -7.45
CA LEU A 118 28.98 -15.72 -7.18
C LEU A 118 28.64 -14.90 -8.43
N ASP A 119 29.32 -15.23 -9.55
CA ASP A 119 29.08 -14.57 -10.84
C ASP A 119 27.65 -14.80 -11.34
N PHE A 120 27.06 -15.98 -11.10
CA PHE A 120 25.68 -16.26 -11.42
C PHE A 120 24.72 -15.41 -10.60
N LEU A 121 24.96 -15.26 -9.30
CA LEU A 121 24.11 -14.44 -8.42
C LEU A 121 24.20 -12.96 -8.80
N GLU A 122 25.39 -12.48 -9.14
CA GLU A 122 25.64 -11.10 -9.53
C GLU A 122 25.03 -10.80 -10.92
N ALA A 123 25.30 -11.65 -11.92
CA ALA A 123 24.78 -11.49 -13.27
C ALA A 123 23.24 -11.50 -13.35
N ASN A 124 22.58 -12.11 -12.37
CA ASN A 124 21.12 -12.15 -12.29
C ASN A 124 20.53 -11.08 -11.35
N ASP A 125 21.32 -10.09 -10.90
CA ASP A 125 20.85 -9.06 -9.97
C ASP A 125 19.98 -9.64 -8.82
N THR A 126 20.57 -10.65 -8.16
CA THR A 126 19.87 -11.46 -7.14
C THR A 126 19.25 -10.59 -6.04
N PHE A 127 19.96 -9.52 -5.63
CA PHE A 127 19.47 -8.64 -4.58
C PHE A 127 18.13 -8.00 -4.95
N PHE A 128 18.03 -7.47 -6.17
CA PHE A 128 16.82 -6.82 -6.66
C PHE A 128 15.64 -7.80 -6.79
N HIS A 129 15.87 -8.98 -7.37
CA HIS A 129 14.83 -10.00 -7.52
C HIS A 129 14.34 -10.54 -6.17
N VAL A 130 15.26 -10.76 -5.22
CA VAL A 130 14.91 -11.22 -3.88
C VAL A 130 14.10 -10.16 -3.14
N TYR A 131 14.47 -8.89 -3.23
CA TYR A 131 13.66 -7.79 -2.69
C TYR A 131 12.24 -7.79 -3.25
N GLY A 132 12.10 -7.94 -4.57
CA GLY A 132 10.79 -8.05 -5.23
C GLY A 132 9.98 -9.25 -4.72
N TRP A 133 10.59 -10.43 -4.57
CA TRP A 133 9.91 -11.60 -4.00
C TRP A 133 9.48 -11.39 -2.55
N MET A 134 10.27 -10.68 -1.73
CA MET A 134 9.88 -10.33 -0.36
C MET A 134 8.65 -9.42 -0.36
N ARG A 135 8.63 -8.39 -1.23
CA ARG A 135 7.45 -7.52 -1.38
C ARG A 135 6.21 -8.29 -1.82
N ASP A 136 6.35 -9.19 -2.81
CA ASP A 136 5.25 -10.02 -3.29
C ASP A 136 4.68 -10.92 -2.20
N GLN A 137 5.54 -11.54 -1.40
CA GLN A 137 5.11 -12.39 -0.30
C GLN A 137 4.32 -11.61 0.76
N VAL A 138 4.81 -10.44 1.13
CA VAL A 138 4.14 -9.60 2.14
C VAL A 138 2.87 -8.97 1.58
N GLY A 139 2.89 -8.47 0.35
CA GLY A 139 1.78 -7.76 -0.28
C GLY A 139 0.67 -8.66 -0.80
N PHE A 140 1.02 -9.86 -1.29
CA PHE A 140 0.08 -10.77 -1.98
C PHE A 140 0.07 -12.20 -1.43
N ALA A 141 0.90 -12.51 -0.44
CA ALA A 141 1.08 -13.85 0.15
C ALA A 141 1.53 -14.93 -0.85
N GLN A 142 2.09 -14.54 -1.97
CA GLN A 142 2.58 -15.43 -3.03
C GLN A 142 3.48 -14.66 -4.00
N GLY A 143 4.18 -15.41 -4.85
CA GLY A 143 5.01 -14.87 -5.89
C GLY A 143 5.43 -15.94 -6.88
N VAL A 144 6.17 -15.54 -7.91
CA VAL A 144 6.64 -16.40 -8.99
C VAL A 144 8.10 -16.11 -9.31
N CYS A 145 8.85 -17.17 -9.57
CA CYS A 145 10.20 -17.14 -10.11
C CYS A 145 10.22 -17.87 -11.44
N ARG A 146 10.75 -17.26 -12.48
CA ARG A 146 10.92 -17.89 -13.79
C ARG A 146 12.39 -18.14 -14.06
N TYR A 147 12.72 -19.33 -14.55
CA TYR A 147 14.06 -19.79 -14.87
C TYR A 147 14.24 -19.92 -16.37
N GLY A 148 15.37 -19.43 -16.88
CA GLY A 148 15.77 -19.57 -18.27
C GLY A 148 16.93 -20.55 -18.43
N LEU A 149 16.78 -21.49 -19.38
CA LEU A 149 17.79 -22.50 -19.73
C LEU A 149 18.55 -22.12 -20.99
N ASN A 150 19.86 -22.35 -21.01
CA ASN A 150 20.65 -22.21 -22.22
C ASN A 150 20.35 -23.29 -23.27
N LYS A 151 20.89 -23.08 -24.51
CA LYS A 151 20.61 -23.96 -25.68
C LYS A 151 21.70 -25.05 -25.87
N THR A 152 22.40 -25.44 -24.82
CA THR A 152 23.44 -26.46 -24.89
C THR A 152 22.86 -27.89 -24.89
N LYS A 153 23.70 -28.90 -25.16
CA LYS A 153 23.28 -30.32 -25.07
C LYS A 153 22.95 -30.73 -23.64
N THR A 154 23.63 -30.16 -22.65
CA THR A 154 23.31 -30.29 -21.22
C THR A 154 22.83 -28.95 -20.70
N PRO A 155 21.53 -28.65 -20.80
CA PRO A 155 21.00 -27.36 -20.43
C PRO A 155 21.24 -27.02 -18.96
N LYS A 156 21.77 -25.83 -18.71
CA LYS A 156 21.93 -25.23 -17.39
C LYS A 156 21.00 -24.02 -17.23
N ILE A 157 20.58 -23.72 -16.03
CA ILE A 157 19.90 -22.47 -15.73
C ILE A 157 20.93 -21.35 -15.79
N VAL A 158 20.70 -20.39 -16.67
CA VAL A 158 21.56 -19.21 -16.85
C VAL A 158 20.91 -17.93 -16.35
N SER A 159 19.60 -17.95 -16.19
CA SER A 159 18.86 -16.81 -15.66
C SER A 159 17.72 -17.25 -14.75
N PHE A 160 17.42 -16.41 -13.79
CA PHE A 160 16.15 -16.42 -13.07
C PHE A 160 15.64 -14.98 -12.94
N GLN A 161 14.34 -14.83 -12.84
CA GLN A 161 13.73 -13.53 -12.68
C GLN A 161 12.46 -13.61 -11.84
N ARG A 162 12.12 -12.52 -11.19
CA ARG A 162 10.81 -12.27 -10.64
C ARG A 162 9.91 -11.79 -11.77
N ASP A 163 8.79 -12.46 -11.99
CA ASP A 163 7.69 -11.86 -12.72
C ASP A 163 6.75 -11.20 -11.71
N ASP A 164 6.06 -10.13 -12.13
CA ASP A 164 5.18 -9.42 -11.21
C ASP A 164 4.01 -10.31 -10.80
N VAL A 165 3.67 -10.26 -9.51
CA VAL A 165 2.63 -11.13 -8.96
C VAL A 165 1.25 -10.84 -9.57
N THR A 166 1.02 -9.62 -10.06
CA THR A 166 -0.23 -9.25 -10.71
C THR A 166 -0.38 -9.86 -12.11
N GLU A 167 0.74 -10.23 -12.73
CA GLU A 167 0.81 -10.70 -14.12
C GLU A 167 0.52 -12.19 -14.28
N PHE A 168 0.61 -13.03 -13.24
CA PHE A 168 0.42 -14.45 -13.40
C PHE A 168 -0.96 -14.95 -12.99
N ARG A 169 -1.40 -16.04 -13.67
CA ARG A 169 -2.60 -16.83 -13.29
C ARG A 169 -2.28 -18.31 -13.36
N TYR A 170 -2.77 -19.07 -12.39
CA TYR A 170 -2.64 -20.52 -12.40
C TYR A 170 -3.54 -21.14 -13.46
N GLU A 171 -3.02 -22.15 -14.18
CA GLU A 171 -3.84 -23.07 -14.94
C GLU A 171 -4.82 -23.81 -14.00
N LYS A 172 -6.00 -24.13 -14.48
CA LYS A 172 -6.94 -24.95 -13.71
C LYS A 172 -6.33 -26.31 -13.43
N LYS A 173 -6.63 -26.86 -12.25
CA LYS A 173 -6.18 -28.18 -11.85
C LYS A 173 -6.69 -29.23 -12.85
N ASP A 174 -5.81 -30.15 -13.18
CA ASP A 174 -6.15 -31.32 -13.98
C ASP A 174 -6.97 -32.35 -13.15
N THR A 175 -7.32 -33.48 -13.75
CA THR A 175 -8.10 -34.59 -13.12
C THR A 175 -7.37 -35.19 -11.91
N LYS A 176 -6.06 -35.00 -11.79
CA LYS A 176 -5.22 -35.42 -10.65
C LYS A 176 -5.06 -34.35 -9.58
N GLY A 177 -5.67 -33.18 -9.78
CA GLY A 177 -5.56 -32.04 -8.88
C GLY A 177 -4.26 -31.25 -9.01
N LEU A 178 -3.48 -31.47 -10.08
CA LEU A 178 -2.20 -30.79 -10.32
C LEU A 178 -2.38 -29.55 -11.18
N ILE A 179 -1.56 -28.55 -10.92
CA ILE A 179 -1.43 -27.34 -11.75
C ILE A 179 -0.16 -27.51 -12.56
N ASN A 180 -0.30 -27.60 -13.88
CA ASN A 180 0.84 -27.92 -14.75
C ASN A 180 1.49 -26.69 -15.37
N ASN A 181 0.77 -25.58 -15.48
CA ASN A 181 1.27 -24.35 -16.09
C ASN A 181 0.79 -23.12 -15.33
N ILE A 182 1.44 -22.00 -15.60
CA ILE A 182 0.94 -20.65 -15.33
C ILE A 182 0.78 -19.88 -16.63
N TYR A 183 -0.07 -18.89 -16.61
CA TYR A 183 -0.26 -17.92 -17.66
C TYR A 183 0.24 -16.58 -17.20
N LEU A 184 1.01 -15.88 -18.00
CA LEU A 184 1.57 -14.57 -17.75
C LEU A 184 1.02 -13.56 -18.76
N ALA A 185 0.57 -12.42 -18.28
CA ALA A 185 0.16 -11.30 -19.10
C ALA A 185 0.36 -9.99 -18.33
N ALA A 186 1.02 -9.03 -18.94
CA ALA A 186 1.25 -7.72 -18.32
C ALA A 186 -0.07 -6.96 -18.04
N GLU A 187 -1.07 -7.12 -18.91
CA GLU A 187 -2.33 -6.39 -18.83
C GLU A 187 -3.53 -7.34 -18.95
N TRP A 188 -3.89 -7.98 -17.85
CA TRP A 188 -5.00 -8.93 -17.82
C TRP A 188 -6.35 -8.34 -18.23
N ASN A 189 -6.54 -7.05 -18.03
CA ASN A 189 -7.74 -6.33 -18.47
C ASN A 189 -7.88 -6.26 -20.01
N LYS A 190 -6.79 -6.43 -20.76
CA LYS A 190 -6.77 -6.38 -22.23
C LYS A 190 -6.81 -7.77 -22.88
N ILE A 191 -6.58 -8.85 -22.13
CA ILE A 191 -6.58 -10.22 -22.67
C ILE A 191 -7.97 -10.58 -23.18
N ARG A 192 -8.03 -11.05 -24.44
CA ARG A 192 -9.28 -11.40 -25.13
C ARG A 192 -9.60 -12.89 -25.14
N GLY A 193 -8.60 -13.73 -24.93
CA GLY A 193 -8.77 -15.18 -24.94
C GLY A 193 -7.44 -15.94 -24.91
N VAL A 194 -7.51 -17.24 -25.10
CA VAL A 194 -6.35 -18.17 -24.99
C VAL A 194 -5.30 -17.97 -26.10
N THR A 195 -5.74 -17.46 -27.25
CA THR A 195 -4.87 -17.23 -28.42
C THR A 195 -4.33 -15.80 -28.48
N ASP A 196 -4.52 -15.03 -27.41
CA ASP A 196 -4.02 -13.67 -27.35
C ASP A 196 -2.49 -13.68 -27.41
N PRO A 197 -1.84 -12.91 -28.30
CA PRO A 197 -0.39 -12.88 -28.43
C PRO A 197 0.32 -12.32 -27.19
N LEU A 198 -0.39 -11.58 -26.34
CA LEU A 198 0.13 -11.03 -25.07
C LEU A 198 0.11 -12.05 -23.94
N LEU A 199 -0.42 -13.24 -24.17
CA LEU A 199 -0.55 -14.30 -23.16
C LEU A 199 0.58 -15.32 -23.32
N LEU A 200 1.46 -15.40 -22.35
CA LEU A 200 2.53 -16.38 -22.30
C LEU A 200 2.11 -17.56 -21.39
N LYS A 201 2.22 -18.79 -21.90
CA LYS A 201 2.04 -20.01 -21.10
C LYS A 201 3.38 -20.59 -20.71
N VAL A 202 3.65 -20.76 -19.40
CA VAL A 202 4.90 -21.26 -18.85
C VAL A 202 4.65 -22.52 -18.02
N PRO A 203 5.37 -23.64 -18.25
CA PRO A 203 5.28 -24.84 -17.43
C PRO A 203 5.68 -24.57 -15.98
N LEU A 204 4.87 -25.08 -15.06
CA LEU A 204 5.12 -24.99 -13.62
C LEU A 204 5.95 -26.17 -13.15
N LEU A 205 6.96 -25.90 -12.33
CA LEU A 205 7.75 -26.93 -11.65
C LEU A 205 6.98 -27.48 -10.45
N ASN A 206 7.29 -28.75 -10.13
CA ASN A 206 6.71 -29.38 -8.94
C ASN A 206 7.16 -28.65 -7.66
N GLY A 207 6.20 -28.26 -6.86
CA GLY A 207 6.44 -27.51 -5.64
C GLY A 207 7.25 -28.25 -4.57
N PHE A 208 7.31 -29.58 -4.56
CA PHE A 208 7.99 -30.35 -3.53
C PHE A 208 9.51 -30.48 -3.76
N ALA A 209 9.91 -30.70 -5.00
CA ALA A 209 11.32 -30.89 -5.36
C ALA A 209 11.62 -30.27 -6.73
N PRO A 210 11.52 -28.91 -6.85
CA PRO A 210 11.50 -28.24 -8.16
C PRO A 210 12.81 -28.43 -8.96
N GLY A 211 13.98 -28.42 -8.32
CA GLY A 211 15.26 -28.64 -8.97
C GLY A 211 15.38 -30.04 -9.57
N TYR A 212 14.95 -31.07 -8.82
CA TYR A 212 14.96 -32.45 -9.31
C TYR A 212 13.90 -32.68 -10.38
N ASP A 213 12.73 -32.04 -10.30
CA ASP A 213 11.71 -32.09 -11.34
C ASP A 213 12.25 -31.54 -12.66
N LEU A 214 12.91 -30.36 -12.61
CA LEU A 214 13.51 -29.77 -13.81
C LEU A 214 14.65 -30.63 -14.36
N LYS A 215 15.52 -31.19 -13.51
CA LYS A 215 16.60 -32.11 -13.93
C LYS A 215 16.02 -33.33 -14.69
N LYS A 216 14.94 -33.95 -14.18
CA LYS A 216 14.23 -35.03 -14.86
C LYS A 216 13.60 -34.61 -16.18
N ARG A 217 13.05 -33.41 -16.28
CA ARG A 217 12.49 -32.88 -17.54
C ARG A 217 13.60 -32.64 -18.58
N ILE A 218 14.77 -32.16 -18.17
CA ILE A 218 15.94 -32.01 -19.03
C ILE A 218 16.37 -33.37 -19.58
N GLU A 219 16.48 -34.41 -18.73
CA GLU A 219 16.86 -35.77 -19.12
C GLU A 219 15.88 -36.40 -20.11
N LYS A 220 14.56 -36.13 -19.97
CA LYS A 220 13.52 -36.63 -20.88
C LYS A 220 13.45 -35.87 -22.21
N GLY A 221 14.14 -34.74 -22.31
CA GLY A 221 14.08 -33.84 -23.46
C GLY A 221 13.05 -32.72 -23.30
N LEU A 222 13.48 -31.52 -23.58
CA LEU A 222 12.71 -30.30 -23.34
C LEU A 222 11.76 -29.90 -24.47
N ASN A 223 11.81 -30.57 -25.63
CA ASN A 223 10.97 -30.30 -26.81
C ASN A 223 10.90 -28.81 -27.17
N GLY A 224 12.03 -28.10 -27.05
CA GLY A 224 12.12 -26.67 -27.33
C GLY A 224 11.75 -25.75 -26.16
N GLN A 225 11.14 -26.26 -25.11
CA GLN A 225 10.82 -25.47 -23.91
C GLN A 225 12.09 -25.10 -23.15
N ARG A 226 12.26 -23.81 -22.87
CA ARG A 226 13.47 -23.29 -22.20
C ARG A 226 13.16 -22.49 -20.93
N GLU A 227 11.90 -22.15 -20.72
CA GLU A 227 11.47 -21.39 -19.57
C GLU A 227 10.57 -22.23 -18.68
N PHE A 228 10.77 -22.15 -17.38
CA PHE A 228 10.00 -22.86 -16.36
C PHE A 228 9.75 -21.93 -15.19
N ALA A 229 8.58 -22.06 -14.56
CA ALA A 229 8.22 -21.24 -13.42
C ALA A 229 8.15 -22.09 -12.13
N LEU A 230 8.48 -21.45 -11.03
CA LEU A 230 8.18 -21.95 -9.68
C LEU A 230 7.39 -20.89 -8.96
N THR A 231 6.25 -21.29 -8.38
CA THR A 231 5.45 -20.42 -7.53
C THR A 231 5.63 -20.80 -6.07
N PHE A 232 5.56 -19.79 -5.22
CA PHE A 232 5.51 -19.96 -3.77
C PHE A 232 4.31 -19.18 -3.23
N ARG A 233 3.65 -19.75 -2.23
CA ARG A 233 2.48 -19.13 -1.62
C ARG A 233 2.35 -19.54 -0.17
N TYR A 234 1.75 -18.68 0.63
CA TYR A 234 1.38 -19.03 1.99
C TYR A 234 0.18 -19.98 1.99
N PRO A 235 0.16 -20.97 2.89
CA PRO A 235 -1.02 -21.78 3.06
C PRO A 235 -2.19 -20.93 3.53
N GLY A 236 -3.34 -21.05 2.89
CA GLY A 236 -4.55 -20.31 3.22
C GLY A 236 -5.73 -21.25 3.43
N TRP A 237 -6.70 -20.82 4.26
CA TRP A 237 -7.91 -21.57 4.54
C TRP A 237 -8.82 -21.60 3.30
N GLN A 238 -9.22 -22.80 2.84
CA GLN A 238 -10.11 -23.00 1.68
C GLN A 238 -9.64 -22.28 0.38
N ARG A 239 -8.33 -22.01 0.24
CA ARG A 239 -7.74 -21.35 -0.92
C ARG A 239 -7.06 -22.36 -1.82
N HIS A 240 -7.67 -22.65 -2.97
CA HIS A 240 -7.22 -23.71 -3.89
C HIS A 240 -6.11 -23.23 -4.84
N TYR A 241 -6.16 -21.95 -5.25
CA TYR A 241 -5.22 -21.37 -6.21
C TYR A 241 -4.42 -20.22 -5.61
N TYR A 242 -5.09 -19.19 -5.09
CA TYR A 242 -4.47 -17.97 -4.63
C TYR A 242 -4.57 -17.82 -3.13
N SER A 243 -3.47 -17.32 -2.53
CA SER A 243 -3.46 -16.94 -1.12
C SER A 243 -3.98 -15.51 -0.94
N MET A 244 -4.32 -15.17 0.29
CA MET A 244 -4.66 -13.79 0.65
C MET A 244 -3.62 -13.28 1.63
N PRO A 245 -3.11 -12.06 1.46
CA PRO A 245 -2.15 -11.47 2.38
C PRO A 245 -2.78 -11.12 3.73
N MET A 246 -1.95 -10.99 4.76
CA MET A 246 -2.41 -10.72 6.12
C MET A 246 -3.20 -9.42 6.23
N TRP A 247 -2.75 -8.36 5.56
CA TRP A 247 -3.40 -7.06 5.57
C TRP A 247 -4.84 -7.07 5.03
N TYR A 248 -5.18 -8.06 4.20
CA TYR A 248 -6.52 -8.15 3.64
C TYR A 248 -7.60 -8.43 4.70
N ALA A 249 -7.21 -8.99 5.86
CA ALA A 249 -8.09 -9.12 7.02
C ALA A 249 -8.49 -7.74 7.58
N ALA A 250 -7.61 -6.75 7.45
CA ALA A 250 -7.84 -5.36 7.85
C ALA A 250 -8.33 -4.47 6.69
N TYR A 251 -8.86 -5.05 5.59
CA TYR A 251 -9.21 -4.32 4.37
C TYR A 251 -10.11 -3.10 4.60
N LYS A 252 -11.08 -3.23 5.51
CA LYS A 252 -11.97 -2.10 5.85
C LYS A 252 -11.20 -0.93 6.48
N TRP A 253 -10.18 -1.23 7.29
CA TRP A 253 -9.31 -0.23 7.88
C TRP A 253 -8.39 0.42 6.83
N VAL A 254 -7.95 -0.35 5.84
CA VAL A 254 -7.22 0.20 4.67
C VAL A 254 -8.09 1.23 3.95
N LYS A 255 -9.38 0.93 3.72
CA LYS A 255 -10.32 1.88 3.09
C LYS A 255 -10.55 3.15 3.94
N ILE A 256 -10.60 3.02 5.27
CA ILE A 256 -10.67 4.17 6.17
C ILE A 256 -9.38 5.00 6.09
N ALA A 257 -8.22 4.36 6.11
CA ALA A 257 -6.93 5.05 5.99
C ALA A 257 -6.76 5.81 4.66
N GLN A 258 -7.36 5.31 3.57
CA GLN A 258 -7.42 6.00 2.27
C GLN A 258 -8.43 7.16 2.29
N GLY A 259 -9.63 6.94 2.83
CA GLY A 259 -10.74 7.91 2.79
C GLY A 259 -10.54 9.13 3.70
N VAL A 260 -9.85 8.98 4.86
CA VAL A 260 -9.62 10.11 5.78
C VAL A 260 -8.82 11.25 5.14
N PRO A 261 -7.69 11.02 4.47
CA PRO A 261 -6.96 12.08 3.76
C PRO A 261 -7.77 12.74 2.64
N GLU A 262 -8.54 11.95 1.88
CA GLU A 262 -9.40 12.47 0.81
C GLU A 262 -10.50 13.38 1.36
N MET A 263 -11.17 12.95 2.44
CA MET A 263 -12.17 13.76 3.11
C MET A 263 -11.57 15.04 3.68
N LYS A 264 -10.37 14.98 4.27
CA LYS A 264 -9.66 16.17 4.75
C LYS A 264 -9.29 17.12 3.62
N ALA A 265 -8.77 16.61 2.50
CA ALA A 265 -8.48 17.42 1.32
C ALA A 265 -9.76 18.13 0.81
N ALA A 266 -10.86 17.41 0.70
CA ALA A 266 -12.14 17.98 0.30
C ALA A 266 -12.66 19.06 1.29
N ILE A 267 -12.47 18.83 2.60
CA ILE A 267 -12.80 19.83 3.62
C ILE A 267 -11.92 21.08 3.42
N PHE A 268 -10.62 20.91 3.23
CA PHE A 268 -9.71 22.04 2.97
C PHE A 268 -10.11 22.83 1.72
N GLU A 269 -10.41 22.14 0.62
CA GLU A 269 -10.86 22.79 -0.62
C GLU A 269 -12.19 23.53 -0.44
N ASN A 270 -13.11 22.99 0.34
CA ASN A 270 -14.44 23.55 0.52
C ASN A 270 -14.54 24.52 1.71
N SER A 271 -13.71 24.37 2.76
CA SER A 271 -13.79 25.21 3.98
C SER A 271 -13.24 26.63 3.78
N ILE A 272 -12.57 26.89 2.67
CA ILE A 272 -12.03 28.22 2.36
C ILE A 272 -13.18 29.24 2.04
N HIS A 273 -14.42 28.81 1.87
CA HIS A 273 -15.40 29.57 1.10
C HIS A 273 -16.59 30.16 1.85
N VAL A 274 -16.94 29.74 3.06
CA VAL A 274 -18.05 30.34 3.81
C VAL A 274 -17.69 30.49 5.29
N LYS A 275 -17.07 31.59 5.65
CA LYS A 275 -16.74 31.91 7.05
C LYS A 275 -17.88 32.57 7.80
N TYR A 276 -18.73 33.32 7.09
CA TYR A 276 -19.76 34.17 7.69
C TYR A 276 -21.09 34.06 6.93
N VAL A 277 -22.16 34.04 7.66
CA VAL A 277 -23.49 34.36 7.14
C VAL A 277 -23.77 35.81 7.47
N VAL A 278 -23.91 36.64 6.46
CA VAL A 278 -24.27 38.04 6.60
C VAL A 278 -25.78 38.17 6.37
N ILE A 279 -26.50 38.58 7.39
CA ILE A 279 -27.92 38.82 7.33
C ILE A 279 -28.13 40.34 7.29
N ILE A 280 -28.72 40.87 6.20
CA ILE A 280 -29.04 42.28 6.04
C ILE A 280 -30.54 42.43 6.10
N HIS A 281 -31.02 43.22 7.07
CA HIS A 281 -32.44 43.45 7.27
C HIS A 281 -32.99 44.37 6.19
N GLU A 282 -34.25 44.20 5.78
CA GLU A 282 -34.89 44.99 4.73
C GLU A 282 -34.89 46.49 5.07
N SER A 283 -34.97 46.84 6.35
CA SER A 283 -34.92 48.23 6.85
C SER A 283 -33.59 48.95 6.53
N TYR A 284 -32.49 48.21 6.35
CA TYR A 284 -31.18 48.76 5.99
C TYR A 284 -31.25 49.57 4.68
N TRP A 285 -31.92 49.01 3.66
CA TRP A 285 -31.97 49.62 2.34
C TRP A 285 -32.72 50.96 2.36
N MET A 286 -33.76 51.06 3.15
CA MET A 286 -34.52 52.29 3.32
C MET A 286 -33.74 53.37 4.07
N LYS A 287 -32.92 52.95 5.05
CA LYS A 287 -32.07 53.90 5.81
C LYS A 287 -30.81 54.31 5.04
N ALA A 288 -30.16 53.38 4.37
CA ALA A 288 -28.94 53.64 3.62
C ALA A 288 -29.18 54.52 2.39
N PHE A 289 -30.31 54.35 1.70
CA PHE A 289 -30.59 55.03 0.45
C PHE A 289 -31.79 56.03 0.52
N GLY A 290 -32.43 56.14 1.68
CA GLY A 290 -33.51 57.11 1.90
C GLY A 290 -34.73 56.87 1.03
N MET A 291 -35.48 57.95 0.73
CA MET A 291 -36.69 57.93 -0.09
C MET A 291 -36.42 57.50 -1.55
N GLU A 292 -35.19 57.69 -2.02
CA GLU A 292 -34.79 57.24 -3.37
C GLU A 292 -34.97 55.71 -3.57
N TRP A 293 -34.80 54.92 -2.51
CA TRP A 293 -34.98 53.47 -2.61
C TRP A 293 -36.32 53.03 -3.15
N LYS A 294 -37.40 53.75 -2.77
CA LYS A 294 -38.75 53.45 -3.23
C LYS A 294 -39.01 53.86 -4.68
N THR A 295 -38.21 54.76 -5.24
CA THR A 295 -38.38 55.26 -6.59
C THR A 295 -37.52 54.50 -7.61
N LEU A 296 -36.60 53.64 -7.13
CA LEU A 296 -35.73 52.84 -7.98
C LEU A 296 -36.49 51.64 -8.61
N THR A 297 -36.16 51.35 -9.84
CA THR A 297 -36.64 50.12 -10.50
C THR A 297 -36.01 48.86 -9.82
N PRO A 298 -36.68 47.70 -9.92
CA PRO A 298 -36.14 46.46 -9.34
C PRO A 298 -34.70 46.16 -9.75
N ASP A 299 -34.32 46.43 -10.98
CA ASP A 299 -32.94 46.21 -11.49
C ASP A 299 -31.95 47.21 -10.87
N GLN A 300 -32.33 48.43 -10.65
CA GLN A 300 -31.48 49.43 -9.98
C GLN A 300 -31.31 49.11 -8.49
N GLN A 301 -32.38 48.62 -7.82
CA GLN A 301 -32.30 48.14 -6.45
C GLN A 301 -31.35 46.95 -6.33
N LYS A 302 -31.41 46.01 -7.29
CA LYS A 302 -30.51 44.88 -7.35
C LYS A 302 -29.06 45.31 -7.51
N ALA A 303 -28.77 46.24 -8.43
CA ALA A 303 -27.44 46.75 -8.64
C ALA A 303 -26.81 47.39 -7.39
N LYS A 304 -27.65 48.15 -6.62
CA LYS A 304 -27.19 48.73 -5.36
C LYS A 304 -27.02 47.69 -4.25
N ARG A 305 -27.84 46.65 -4.20
CA ARG A 305 -27.64 45.51 -3.29
C ARG A 305 -26.35 44.78 -3.59
N ASP A 306 -26.08 44.49 -4.85
CA ASP A 306 -24.87 43.81 -5.31
C ASP A 306 -23.60 44.63 -4.95
N GLN A 307 -23.67 45.95 -5.05
CA GLN A 307 -22.58 46.82 -4.65
C GLN A 307 -22.27 46.74 -3.13
N VAL A 308 -23.30 46.75 -2.28
CA VAL A 308 -23.14 46.60 -0.81
C VAL A 308 -22.63 45.21 -0.46
N TYR A 309 -23.09 44.17 -1.14
CA TYR A 309 -22.61 42.81 -0.95
C TYR A 309 -21.12 42.69 -1.32
N ASP A 310 -20.72 43.29 -2.43
CA ASP A 310 -19.31 43.34 -2.85
C ASP A 310 -18.42 44.10 -1.84
N ASP A 311 -18.93 45.18 -1.27
CA ASP A 311 -18.17 45.97 -0.28
C ASP A 311 -18.02 45.22 1.06
N ILE A 312 -19.05 44.50 1.49
CA ILE A 312 -19.00 43.64 2.68
C ILE A 312 -18.05 42.46 2.42
N ASP A 313 -18.14 41.84 1.25
CA ASP A 313 -17.26 40.72 0.88
C ASP A 313 -15.79 41.14 0.84
N LYS A 314 -15.47 42.26 0.20
CA LYS A 314 -14.12 42.86 0.22
C LYS A 314 -13.61 43.16 1.61
N PHE A 315 -14.51 43.52 2.53
CA PHE A 315 -14.14 43.78 3.92
C PHE A 315 -13.85 42.51 4.69
N LEU A 316 -14.66 41.44 4.46
CA LEU A 316 -14.56 40.16 5.16
C LEU A 316 -13.45 39.25 4.59
N VAL A 317 -13.15 39.37 3.29
CA VAL A 317 -12.18 38.54 2.55
C VAL A 317 -10.91 39.32 2.28
N GLY A 318 -9.93 39.21 3.13
CA GLY A 318 -8.62 39.79 2.84
C GLY A 318 -7.68 39.74 4.04
N SER A 319 -6.47 39.26 3.84
CA SER A 319 -5.43 39.20 4.87
C SER A 319 -5.09 40.59 5.46
N LYS A 320 -5.29 41.65 4.69
CA LYS A 320 -5.11 43.04 5.13
C LYS A 320 -6.21 43.56 6.06
N ASN A 321 -7.35 42.87 6.14
CA ASN A 321 -8.51 43.23 6.94
C ASN A 321 -8.68 42.31 8.17
N ALA A 322 -7.76 41.38 8.37
CA ALA A 322 -7.72 40.56 9.59
C ALA A 322 -7.62 41.49 10.81
N TYR A 323 -8.50 41.29 11.79
CA TYR A 323 -8.61 42.09 13.01
C TYR A 323 -9.19 43.53 12.86
N LYS A 324 -9.79 43.88 11.72
CA LYS A 324 -10.54 45.13 11.61
C LYS A 324 -11.96 44.94 12.13
N SER A 325 -12.46 46.00 12.79
CA SER A 325 -13.82 46.06 13.36
C SER A 325 -14.80 46.62 12.34
N ILE A 326 -15.96 46.02 12.23
CA ILE A 326 -17.09 46.54 11.49
C ILE A 326 -17.99 47.30 12.51
N PHE A 327 -18.40 48.55 12.20
CA PHE A 327 -19.30 49.32 13.01
C PHE A 327 -20.67 49.27 12.37
N VAL A 328 -21.65 48.80 13.11
CA VAL A 328 -23.06 48.74 12.68
C VAL A 328 -23.90 49.48 13.65
N THR A 329 -24.80 50.30 13.15
CA THR A 329 -25.77 51.06 14.00
C THR A 329 -26.89 50.12 14.47
N GLY A 330 -26.93 49.92 15.78
CA GLY A 330 -28.03 49.21 16.41
C GLY A 330 -29.11 50.17 16.95
N TYR A 331 -30.36 49.71 16.97
CA TYR A 331 -31.43 50.43 17.64
C TYR A 331 -32.16 49.50 18.62
N ARG A 332 -32.81 50.12 19.59
CA ARG A 332 -33.62 49.43 20.61
C ARG A 332 -35.07 49.54 20.29
N ASP A 333 -35.78 48.42 20.28
CA ASP A 333 -37.23 48.39 20.12
C ASP A 333 -37.92 48.74 21.43
N ALA A 334 -39.24 49.00 21.36
CA ALA A 334 -40.06 49.34 22.53
C ALA A 334 -40.01 48.25 23.62
N ASP A 335 -39.76 47.01 23.25
CA ASP A 335 -39.62 45.86 24.14
C ASP A 335 -38.21 45.72 24.73
N GLY A 336 -37.31 46.68 24.51
CA GLY A 336 -35.93 46.69 25.03
C GLY A 336 -34.95 45.78 24.30
N LYS A 337 -35.36 45.13 23.22
CA LYS A 337 -34.50 44.25 22.41
C LYS A 337 -33.65 45.06 21.44
N THR A 338 -32.35 44.81 21.44
CA THR A 338 -31.43 45.49 20.54
C THR A 338 -31.41 44.77 19.19
N TRP A 339 -31.67 45.51 18.12
CA TRP A 339 -31.60 45.02 16.74
C TRP A 339 -30.45 45.66 16.01
N SER A 340 -29.77 44.89 15.18
CA SER A 340 -28.74 45.34 14.25
C SER A 340 -29.25 45.14 12.84
N GLU A 341 -29.03 46.12 11.95
CA GLU A 341 -29.48 46.03 10.55
C GLU A 341 -28.64 45.13 9.71
N ILE A 342 -27.38 44.90 10.12
CA ILE A 342 -26.49 43.91 9.56
C ILE A 342 -26.05 43.00 10.71
N GLU A 343 -26.29 41.72 10.56
CA GLU A 343 -25.87 40.71 11.51
C GLU A 343 -24.88 39.76 10.79
N ILE A 344 -23.64 39.70 11.30
CA ILE A 344 -22.59 38.81 10.77
C ILE A 344 -22.45 37.67 11.77
N LYS A 345 -22.88 36.47 11.36
CA LYS A 345 -22.74 35.26 12.15
C LYS A 345 -21.59 34.42 11.56
N PRO A 346 -20.62 34.04 12.35
CA PRO A 346 -19.68 33.03 11.90
C PRO A 346 -20.44 31.72 11.65
N VAL A 347 -20.23 31.09 10.52
CA VAL A 347 -20.70 29.73 10.30
C VAL A 347 -19.95 28.88 11.30
N GLN A 348 -20.62 28.29 12.26
CA GLN A 348 -20.00 27.34 13.16
C GLN A 348 -19.50 26.16 12.31
N ASP A 349 -18.19 26.08 12.18
CA ASP A 349 -17.55 24.93 11.58
C ASP A 349 -17.75 23.75 12.53
N ASN A 350 -18.79 22.96 12.28
CA ASN A 350 -19.07 21.71 13.00
C ASN A 350 -18.04 20.61 12.63
N THR A 351 -17.21 20.85 11.63
CA THR A 351 -16.04 20.04 11.33
C THR A 351 -14.92 20.41 12.30
N THR A 352 -15.05 20.01 13.56
CA THR A 352 -13.95 20.12 14.51
C THR A 352 -12.75 19.39 13.94
N ASP A 353 -11.66 20.13 13.75
CA ASP A 353 -10.44 19.79 13.05
C ASP A 353 -9.71 18.54 13.60
N GLY A 354 -10.21 17.92 14.63
CA GLY A 354 -9.67 16.72 15.27
C GLY A 354 -10.51 15.45 15.18
N LYS A 355 -11.75 15.50 14.71
CA LYS A 355 -12.66 14.33 14.78
C LYS A 355 -12.20 13.12 13.94
N LEU A 356 -11.52 13.33 12.82
CA LEU A 356 -11.05 12.27 11.94
C LEU A 356 -9.65 11.74 12.30
N LEU A 357 -8.91 12.42 13.19
CA LEU A 357 -7.58 11.99 13.60
C LEU A 357 -7.61 10.68 14.41
N PRO A 358 -8.54 10.47 15.36
CA PRO A 358 -8.66 9.20 16.06
C PRO A 358 -8.97 8.04 15.12
N ASP A 359 -9.80 8.24 14.09
CA ASP A 359 -10.15 7.21 13.12
C ASP A 359 -8.95 6.83 12.26
N SER A 360 -8.16 7.82 11.82
CA SER A 360 -6.90 7.59 11.11
C SER A 360 -5.89 6.84 11.98
N ALA A 361 -5.74 7.23 13.25
CA ALA A 361 -4.83 6.56 14.19
C ALA A 361 -5.27 5.12 14.45
N ALA A 362 -6.57 4.88 14.63
CA ALA A 362 -7.13 3.54 14.80
C ALA A 362 -6.89 2.67 13.56
N ALA A 363 -7.15 3.21 12.35
CA ALA A 363 -6.93 2.50 11.11
C ALA A 363 -5.45 2.10 10.93
N ASN A 364 -4.53 3.03 11.20
CA ASN A 364 -3.09 2.75 11.13
C ASN A 364 -2.65 1.67 12.13
N SER A 365 -3.19 1.69 13.35
CA SER A 365 -2.88 0.69 14.38
C SER A 365 -3.42 -0.69 14.01
N GLU A 366 -4.64 -0.78 13.49
CA GLU A 366 -5.26 -2.03 13.07
C GLU A 366 -4.55 -2.66 11.86
N ILE A 367 -4.12 -1.84 10.89
CA ILE A 367 -3.31 -2.30 9.76
C ILE A 367 -1.96 -2.84 10.25
N ALA A 368 -1.27 -2.11 11.14
CA ALA A 368 0.00 -2.54 11.70
C ALA A 368 -0.13 -3.83 12.51
N PHE A 369 -1.19 -3.96 13.32
CA PHE A 369 -1.49 -5.17 14.08
C PHE A 369 -1.76 -6.37 13.17
N ALA A 370 -2.60 -6.20 12.14
CA ALA A 370 -2.89 -7.26 11.16
C ALA A 370 -1.63 -7.73 10.41
N MET A 371 -0.66 -6.83 10.23
CA MET A 371 0.61 -7.13 9.56
C MET A 371 1.69 -7.63 10.51
N HIS A 372 1.41 -7.80 11.80
CA HIS A 372 2.41 -8.10 12.84
C HIS A 372 3.62 -7.14 12.78
N TYR A 373 3.34 -5.86 12.60
CA TYR A 373 4.37 -4.83 12.47
C TYR A 373 4.33 -3.86 13.63
N ASN A 374 5.46 -3.69 14.30
CA ASN A 374 5.55 -2.77 15.43
C ASN A 374 5.90 -1.36 14.92
N ASN A 375 5.05 -0.39 15.24
CA ASN A 375 5.21 1.01 14.84
C ASN A 375 6.52 1.65 15.34
N THR A 376 7.08 1.16 16.45
CA THR A 376 8.38 1.59 16.98
C THR A 376 9.53 1.40 16.00
N VAL A 377 9.43 0.41 15.11
CA VAL A 377 10.46 0.10 14.11
C VAL A 377 10.48 1.11 12.97
N VAL A 378 9.34 1.75 12.68
CA VAL A 378 9.20 2.78 11.62
C VAL A 378 9.63 4.16 12.11
N GLY A 379 9.97 4.32 13.40
CA GLY A 379 10.27 5.62 13.98
C GLY A 379 9.04 6.49 14.22
N GLY A 380 7.85 5.91 14.14
CA GLY A 380 6.57 6.58 14.29
C GLY A 380 6.15 6.74 15.75
N ASN A 381 6.75 7.67 16.47
CA ASN A 381 6.29 8.10 17.79
C ASN A 381 4.91 8.78 17.77
N GLN A 382 4.32 8.94 16.59
CA GLN A 382 3.14 9.78 16.40
C GLN A 382 1.85 9.02 16.07
N VAL A 383 1.91 7.70 15.95
CA VAL A 383 0.70 6.89 15.81
C VAL A 383 0.22 6.51 17.21
N GLN A 384 -0.37 7.46 17.91
CA GLN A 384 -1.08 7.20 19.16
C GLN A 384 -2.32 6.33 18.87
N GLY A 385 -2.09 5.03 18.75
CA GLY A 385 -3.15 4.04 18.79
C GLY A 385 -3.26 3.43 20.19
N PRO A 386 -4.37 2.72 20.49
CA PRO A 386 -4.56 2.08 21.80
C PRO A 386 -3.50 1.03 22.15
N TYR A 387 -2.69 0.63 21.18
CA TYR A 387 -1.68 -0.45 21.31
C TYR A 387 -0.23 0.04 21.37
N ASP A 388 0.02 1.36 21.32
CA ASP A 388 1.39 1.90 21.38
C ASP A 388 1.70 2.45 22.76
N LYS A 389 2.42 1.66 23.55
CA LYS A 389 2.95 2.06 24.84
C LYS A 389 4.44 1.75 24.92
N GLY A 390 5.27 2.71 24.57
CA GLY A 390 6.63 2.72 25.05
C GLY A 390 7.75 2.80 23.99
N ASN A 391 8.62 3.78 24.15
CA ASN A 391 9.69 4.19 23.27
C ASN A 391 11.08 4.01 23.86
N GLY A 392 11.32 2.91 24.56
CA GLY A 392 12.65 2.57 25.06
C GLY A 392 13.52 1.89 23.99
N GLY A 393 14.83 2.12 24.00
CA GLY A 393 15.76 1.43 23.09
C GLY A 393 15.71 -0.09 23.19
N SER A 394 15.29 -0.66 24.33
CA SER A 394 15.01 -2.08 24.50
C SER A 394 13.84 -2.54 23.64
N ASN A 395 12.74 -1.77 23.58
CA ASN A 395 11.57 -2.12 22.78
C ASN A 395 11.88 -2.17 21.29
N ILE A 396 12.72 -1.28 20.81
CA ILE A 396 13.15 -1.28 19.38
C ILE A 396 13.91 -2.58 19.08
N ARG A 397 14.83 -3.00 19.93
CA ARG A 397 15.60 -4.22 19.73
C ARG A 397 14.73 -5.48 19.78
N GLU A 398 13.85 -5.57 20.76
CA GLU A 398 12.93 -6.70 20.88
C GLU A 398 11.98 -6.76 19.67
N SER A 399 11.50 -5.61 19.21
CA SER A 399 10.67 -5.52 18.02
C SER A 399 11.41 -5.98 16.76
N ILE A 400 12.68 -5.61 16.60
CA ILE A 400 13.52 -6.07 15.50
C ILE A 400 13.75 -7.58 15.57
N LEU A 401 14.03 -8.14 16.76
CA LEU A 401 14.16 -9.59 16.94
C LEU A 401 12.90 -10.34 16.55
N LEU A 402 11.73 -9.85 16.95
CA LEU A 402 10.45 -10.42 16.53
C LEU A 402 10.26 -10.35 15.00
N GLN A 403 10.62 -9.24 14.36
CA GLN A 403 10.57 -9.13 12.91
C GLN A 403 11.50 -10.15 12.23
N VAL A 404 12.69 -10.37 12.76
CA VAL A 404 13.60 -11.40 12.25
C VAL A 404 12.95 -12.79 12.27
N ILE A 405 12.26 -13.15 13.35
CA ILE A 405 11.56 -14.44 13.49
C ILE A 405 10.37 -14.53 12.52
N PHE A 406 9.57 -13.48 12.41
CA PHE A 406 8.38 -13.47 11.56
C PHE A 406 8.70 -13.59 10.07
N HIS A 407 9.91 -13.25 9.63
CA HIS A 407 10.34 -13.31 8.22
C HIS A 407 11.05 -14.60 7.82
N GLU A 408 11.07 -15.61 8.69
CA GLU A 408 11.71 -16.88 8.35
C GLU A 408 11.05 -17.59 7.15
N LEU A 409 9.73 -17.51 7.05
CA LEU A 409 9.00 -18.14 5.95
C LEU A 409 9.35 -17.51 4.60
N GLU A 410 9.46 -16.19 4.52
CA GLU A 410 9.90 -15.47 3.33
C GLU A 410 11.31 -15.88 2.91
N ARG A 411 12.23 -15.98 3.87
CA ARG A 411 13.61 -16.40 3.62
C ARG A 411 13.67 -17.84 3.12
N GLN A 412 12.86 -18.74 3.67
CA GLN A 412 12.80 -20.14 3.20
C GLN A 412 12.28 -20.23 1.75
N ASN A 413 11.34 -19.38 1.34
CA ASN A 413 10.89 -19.34 -0.04
C ASN A 413 11.99 -18.84 -0.99
N VAL A 414 12.76 -17.82 -0.60
CA VAL A 414 13.93 -17.35 -1.36
C VAL A 414 14.98 -18.46 -1.50
N ARG A 415 15.32 -19.09 -0.37
CA ARG A 415 16.23 -20.24 -0.35
C ARG A 415 15.76 -21.32 -1.34
N ARG A 416 14.49 -21.67 -1.33
CA ARG A 416 13.90 -22.67 -2.22
C ARG A 416 14.05 -22.28 -3.70
N ASN A 417 13.84 -21.02 -4.04
CA ASN A 417 14.02 -20.52 -5.42
C ASN A 417 15.48 -20.65 -5.87
N LEU A 418 16.45 -20.30 -5.03
CA LEU A 418 17.87 -20.35 -5.36
C LEU A 418 18.46 -21.77 -5.34
N MET A 419 17.83 -22.70 -4.63
CA MET A 419 18.22 -24.11 -4.67
C MET A 419 17.88 -24.79 -6.01
N VAL A 420 16.97 -24.24 -6.82
CA VAL A 420 16.66 -24.79 -8.15
C VAL A 420 17.87 -24.73 -9.07
N PRO A 421 18.50 -23.57 -9.34
CA PRO A 421 19.74 -23.52 -10.12
C PRO A 421 20.86 -24.31 -9.47
N ALA A 422 20.99 -24.36 -8.16
CA ALA A 422 22.02 -25.14 -7.49
C ALA A 422 21.95 -26.65 -7.83
N VAL A 423 20.77 -27.21 -7.84
CA VAL A 423 20.53 -28.62 -8.19
C VAL A 423 20.71 -28.86 -9.69
N VAL A 424 20.14 -28.01 -10.55
CA VAL A 424 20.14 -28.19 -12.00
C VAL A 424 21.54 -28.00 -12.57
N ASN A 425 22.29 -27.01 -12.08
CA ASN A 425 23.63 -26.73 -12.54
C ASN A 425 24.69 -27.65 -11.92
N GLY A 426 24.30 -28.55 -10.99
CA GLY A 426 25.20 -29.53 -10.37
C GLY A 426 26.06 -28.97 -9.25
N TRP A 427 25.76 -27.77 -8.75
CA TRP A 427 26.57 -27.18 -7.64
C TRP A 427 26.44 -27.98 -6.35
N THR A 428 25.24 -28.51 -6.08
CA THR A 428 24.99 -29.38 -4.90
C THR A 428 25.75 -30.68 -4.95
N ASP A 429 26.05 -31.20 -6.16
CA ASP A 429 26.86 -32.41 -6.36
C ASP A 429 28.33 -32.13 -6.13
N ARG A 430 28.81 -30.91 -6.51
CA ARG A 430 30.20 -30.44 -6.34
C ARG A 430 30.48 -29.96 -4.92
N LEU A 431 29.54 -29.31 -4.30
CA LEU A 431 29.63 -28.71 -2.97
C LEU A 431 28.55 -29.30 -2.04
N PRO A 432 28.81 -30.49 -1.44
CA PRO A 432 27.82 -31.07 -0.52
C PRO A 432 27.55 -30.16 0.69
N GLY A 433 26.29 -29.95 0.97
CA GLY A 433 25.85 -29.03 2.04
C GLY A 433 25.66 -27.60 1.58
N LEU A 434 25.79 -27.29 0.28
CA LEU A 434 25.48 -25.96 -0.27
C LEU A 434 24.07 -25.53 0.10
N ASP A 435 23.97 -24.32 0.60
CA ASP A 435 22.74 -23.67 0.96
C ASP A 435 22.79 -22.17 0.69
N PHE A 436 21.65 -21.52 0.59
CA PHE A 436 21.53 -20.05 0.46
C PHE A 436 20.82 -19.51 1.68
N ILE A 437 21.44 -18.58 2.33
CA ILE A 437 20.85 -17.94 3.53
C ILE A 437 20.72 -16.44 3.30
N VAL A 438 19.78 -15.84 4.01
CA VAL A 438 19.69 -14.40 4.20
C VAL A 438 20.08 -14.13 5.64
N PRO A 439 21.30 -13.61 5.91
CA PRO A 439 21.76 -13.38 7.26
C PRO A 439 20.89 -12.35 7.96
N ALA A 440 20.47 -12.64 9.19
CA ALA A 440 19.77 -11.67 10.01
C ALA A 440 20.77 -10.81 10.79
N THR A 441 20.59 -9.48 10.77
CA THR A 441 21.37 -8.56 11.60
C THR A 441 20.64 -8.31 12.91
N VAL A 442 21.33 -8.48 14.01
CA VAL A 442 20.82 -8.17 15.36
C VAL A 442 21.52 -6.92 15.87
N LEU A 443 20.73 -5.95 16.32
CA LEU A 443 21.26 -4.75 16.95
C LEU A 443 21.72 -5.06 18.38
N THR A 444 22.96 -4.75 18.69
CA THR A 444 23.51 -4.82 20.06
C THR A 444 23.62 -3.42 20.66
N THR A 445 23.61 -3.32 22.00
CA THR A 445 23.82 -2.04 22.67
C THR A 445 25.30 -1.60 22.60
N LEU A 446 25.51 -0.29 22.51
CA LEU A 446 26.84 0.32 22.57
C LEU A 446 27.59 -0.01 23.88
N ASP A 447 26.84 -0.22 24.99
CA ASP A 447 27.40 -0.47 26.32
C ASP A 447 28.10 -1.84 26.46
N THR A 448 27.89 -2.75 25.51
CA THR A 448 28.55 -4.07 25.53
C THR A 448 29.84 -4.10 24.69
N GLY A 449 30.24 -2.99 24.07
CA GLY A 449 31.41 -2.93 23.18
C GLY A 449 31.31 -3.81 21.94
N ALA A 450 30.15 -4.45 21.72
CA ALA A 450 29.91 -5.32 20.59
C ALA A 450 29.26 -4.50 19.47
N GLY A 451 29.95 -4.35 18.36
CA GLY A 451 29.40 -3.79 17.11
C GLY A 451 28.25 -4.64 16.56
N THR A 452 27.57 -4.17 15.55
CA THR A 452 26.56 -4.94 14.82
C THR A 452 27.20 -6.22 14.27
N LYS A 453 26.75 -7.38 14.74
CA LYS A 453 27.19 -8.68 14.22
C LYS A 453 26.05 -9.34 13.46
N PRO A 454 26.27 -9.88 12.26
CA PRO A 454 25.28 -10.73 11.63
C PRO A 454 25.07 -11.97 12.52
N VAL A 455 23.85 -12.19 12.98
CA VAL A 455 23.48 -13.43 13.66
C VAL A 455 23.16 -14.45 12.60
N VAL A 456 24.06 -15.34 12.42
CA VAL A 456 23.84 -16.55 11.63
C VAL A 456 23.25 -17.58 12.60
N ASN A 457 22.09 -18.15 12.25
CA ASN A 457 21.48 -19.22 13.04
C ASN A 457 22.51 -20.34 13.30
N GLY A 458 23.00 -20.43 14.53
CA GLY A 458 23.94 -21.48 14.94
C GLY A 458 25.13 -21.07 15.80
N ASP A 459 25.46 -19.79 15.93
CA ASP A 459 26.60 -19.37 16.80
C ASP A 459 26.14 -19.05 18.23
N THR A 460 25.76 -20.07 18.99
CA THR A 460 25.92 -20.05 20.43
C THR A 460 27.24 -20.75 20.78
N LYS A 461 28.36 -20.05 20.62
CA LYS A 461 29.54 -20.44 21.39
C LYS A 461 29.30 -20.04 22.84
N PRO A 462 29.52 -20.93 23.81
CA PRO A 462 29.54 -20.57 25.21
C PRO A 462 30.58 -19.46 25.42
N ASN A 463 30.22 -18.48 26.21
CA ASN A 463 31.09 -17.37 26.58
C ASN A 463 32.23 -17.93 27.46
N ASP A 464 33.40 -18.19 26.90
CA ASP A 464 34.65 -18.57 27.64
C ASP A 464 35.28 -17.34 28.29
N ASN A 465 34.52 -16.51 28.99
CA ASN A 465 35.04 -15.42 29.81
C ASN A 465 34.36 -15.37 31.19
N ALA A 466 34.44 -16.49 31.90
CA ALA A 466 34.22 -16.49 33.32
C ALA A 466 35.45 -17.15 33.98
N ASP A 467 36.59 -16.45 33.98
CA ASP A 467 37.67 -16.64 34.94
C ASP A 467 38.81 -15.68 34.63
N ALA A 468 38.73 -14.46 35.14
CA ALA A 468 39.89 -13.62 35.42
C ALA A 468 39.50 -12.55 36.44
N THR A 469 39.30 -12.97 37.67
CA THR A 469 39.45 -12.08 38.84
C THR A 469 40.22 -12.84 39.89
N ASN A 470 41.47 -12.52 39.98
CA ASN A 470 42.23 -12.42 41.20
C ASN A 470 42.90 -11.06 41.21
#